data_59749b2ae781bded584a6da2cb46a54e
#
_entry.id   59749b2ae781bded584a6da2cb46a54e
#
_cell.length_a   1.000
_cell.length_b   1.000
_cell.length_c   1.000
_cell.angle_alpha   90.00
_cell.angle_beta   90.00
_cell.angle_gamma   90.00
#
_symmetry.space_group_name_H-M   'P 1'
#
loop_
_entity.id
_entity.type
_entity.pdbx_description
1 polymer ?
#
loop_
_entity_poly.entity_id
_entity_poly.type
_entity_poly.pdbx_seq_one_letter_code
_entity_poly.pdbx_strand_id
1 'polypeptide(L)'
;REAEFRKQYEETEKYNLTSIASRPEVDGLIFYRPTRGMISSPFNAEKRHFGSDIAANPGESVLAILDGTVILSTYTAETGYLIEVQHNQDFVSVYKHCGSLLKREGDTVKGGEAIALVGNSGQLTTGPHLHFELWHKGRAVNPELYIVF
;
A
#
# COMPACT_ATOMS: atom_id res chain seq x y z
N ARG A 1 -25.42 13.03 8.69
CA ARG A 1 -24.85 12.32 7.52
C ARG A 1 -24.00 13.22 6.63
N GLU A 2 -24.50 14.39 6.32
CA GLU A 2 -23.72 15.35 5.51
C GLU A 2 -22.45 15.79 6.22
N ALA A 3 -22.51 16.00 7.54
CA ALA A 3 -21.36 16.38 8.33
C ALA A 3 -20.30 15.27 8.40
N GLU A 4 -20.74 14.02 8.52
CA GLU A 4 -19.83 12.86 8.50
C GLU A 4 -19.20 12.67 7.13
N PHE A 5 -19.97 12.85 6.06
CA PHE A 5 -19.48 12.74 4.69
C PHE A 5 -18.44 13.82 4.39
N ARG A 6 -18.69 15.06 4.79
CA ARG A 6 -17.73 16.15 4.65
C ARG A 6 -16.45 15.89 5.42
N LYS A 7 -16.58 15.39 6.64
CA LYS A 7 -15.43 15.09 7.49
C LYS A 7 -14.55 14.01 6.85
N GLN A 8 -15.16 12.95 6.34
CA GLN A 8 -14.43 11.90 5.63
C GLN A 8 -13.75 12.43 4.37
N TYR A 9 -14.43 13.25 3.60
CA TYR A 9 -13.90 13.86 2.40
C TYR A 9 -12.71 14.76 2.71
N GLU A 10 -12.83 15.62 3.71
CA GLU A 10 -11.76 16.52 4.13
C GLU A 10 -10.54 15.75 4.66
N GLU A 11 -10.75 14.71 5.45
CA GLU A 11 -9.68 13.87 5.95
C GLU A 11 -8.97 13.13 4.81
N THR A 12 -9.71 12.58 3.86
CA THR A 12 -9.17 11.88 2.71
C THR A 12 -8.35 12.84 1.84
N GLU A 13 -8.88 14.01 1.54
CA GLU A 13 -8.19 15.01 0.73
C GLU A 13 -6.91 15.50 1.43
N LYS A 14 -7.00 15.79 2.72
CA LYS A 14 -5.83 16.17 3.53
C LYS A 14 -4.76 15.09 3.54
N TYR A 15 -5.18 13.83 3.68
CA TYR A 15 -4.28 12.69 3.67
C TYR A 15 -3.60 12.54 2.32
N ASN A 16 -4.34 12.69 1.23
CA ASN A 16 -3.81 12.63 -0.13
C ASN A 16 -2.72 13.67 -0.36
N LEU A 17 -2.93 14.92 0.07
CA LEU A 17 -1.95 15.99 -0.07
C LEU A 17 -0.63 15.67 0.63
N THR A 18 -0.69 15.02 1.82
CA THR A 18 0.51 14.66 2.58
C THR A 18 1.16 13.37 2.12
N SER A 19 0.46 12.56 1.30
CA SER A 19 0.89 11.22 0.92
C SER A 19 1.39 11.11 -0.51
N ILE A 20 1.30 12.18 -1.32
CA ILE A 20 1.89 12.21 -2.65
C ILE A 20 3.41 12.06 -2.54
N ALA A 21 3.96 11.08 -3.22
CA ALA A 21 5.36 10.71 -3.06
C ALA A 21 6.01 10.26 -4.37
N SER A 22 5.45 10.67 -5.52
CA SER A 22 6.01 10.32 -6.83
C SER A 22 7.41 10.86 -7.03
N ARG A 23 8.26 10.07 -7.67
CA ARG A 23 9.52 10.56 -8.18
C ARG A 23 9.28 11.31 -9.50
N PRO A 24 10.01 12.41 -9.75
CA PRO A 24 9.79 13.25 -10.95
C PRO A 24 10.00 12.52 -12.27
N GLU A 25 10.81 11.48 -12.28
CA GLU A 25 11.19 10.72 -13.48
C GLU A 25 10.14 9.69 -13.92
N VAL A 26 9.09 9.49 -13.13
CA VAL A 26 8.04 8.50 -13.46
C VAL A 26 6.99 9.15 -14.35
N ASP A 27 6.82 8.61 -15.56
CA ASP A 27 5.98 9.16 -16.63
C ASP A 27 4.51 9.36 -16.25
N GLY A 28 4.15 10.58 -15.90
CA GLY A 28 2.76 11.01 -15.77
C GLY A 28 1.96 10.37 -14.64
N LEU A 29 2.55 9.49 -13.85
CA LEU A 29 1.88 8.87 -12.71
C LEU A 29 2.20 9.61 -11.42
N ILE A 30 1.18 9.80 -10.59
CA ILE A 30 1.34 10.38 -9.25
C ILE A 30 1.15 9.25 -8.24
N PHE A 31 2.26 8.84 -7.62
CA PHE A 31 2.25 7.78 -6.61
C PHE A 31 2.00 8.34 -5.23
N TYR A 32 1.16 7.66 -4.46
CA TYR A 32 0.97 7.92 -3.04
C TYR A 32 1.81 6.92 -2.24
N ARG A 33 2.23 7.30 -1.03
CA ARG A 33 2.89 6.36 -0.13
C ARG A 33 1.91 5.26 0.27
N PRO A 34 2.37 4.01 0.36
CA PRO A 34 1.49 2.94 0.85
C PRO A 34 1.13 3.08 2.33
N THR A 35 1.98 3.71 3.14
CA THR A 35 1.69 4.06 4.53
C THR A 35 2.70 5.08 5.06
N ARG A 36 2.40 5.69 6.19
CA ARG A 36 3.35 6.56 6.90
C ARG A 36 4.27 5.68 7.73
N GLY A 37 5.56 5.86 7.53
CA GLY A 37 6.57 5.10 8.25
C GLY A 37 7.93 5.22 7.58
N MET A 38 8.87 4.44 8.06
CA MET A 38 10.23 4.43 7.55
C MET A 38 10.56 3.06 6.99
N ILE A 39 11.32 3.03 5.91
CA ILE A 39 11.83 1.75 5.39
C ILE A 39 12.69 1.11 6.47
N SER A 40 12.30 -0.07 6.92
CA SER A 40 13.05 -0.86 7.89
C SER A 40 13.85 -1.98 7.23
N SER A 41 13.36 -2.47 6.09
CA SER A 41 14.07 -3.48 5.29
C SER A 41 13.76 -3.21 3.81
N PRO A 42 14.75 -2.74 3.03
CA PRO A 42 14.51 -2.37 1.64
C PRO A 42 14.40 -3.57 0.72
N PHE A 43 13.84 -3.34 -0.46
CA PHE A 43 13.86 -4.31 -1.55
C PHE A 43 15.32 -4.72 -1.83
N ASN A 44 15.55 -6.02 -1.93
CA ASN A 44 16.87 -6.57 -2.24
C ASN A 44 16.70 -7.91 -2.95
N ALA A 45 16.77 -7.89 -4.28
CA ALA A 45 16.57 -9.09 -5.10
C ALA A 45 17.63 -10.17 -4.84
N GLU A 46 18.88 -9.79 -4.53
CA GLU A 46 19.96 -10.74 -4.23
C GLU A 46 19.67 -11.54 -2.96
N LYS A 47 19.07 -10.88 -1.96
CA LYS A 47 18.66 -11.52 -0.71
C LYS A 47 17.25 -12.10 -0.79
N ARG A 48 16.64 -12.10 -1.97
CA ARG A 48 15.27 -12.58 -2.22
C ARG A 48 14.21 -11.84 -1.39
N HIS A 49 14.47 -10.59 -1.05
CA HIS A 49 13.47 -9.69 -0.45
C HIS A 49 12.82 -8.88 -1.57
N PHE A 50 11.68 -9.35 -2.05
CA PHE A 50 11.01 -8.79 -3.23
C PHE A 50 9.98 -7.73 -2.92
N GLY A 51 10.13 -7.07 -1.80
CA GLY A 51 9.31 -5.94 -1.37
C GLY A 51 10.09 -5.08 -0.40
N SER A 52 9.46 -4.03 0.07
CA SER A 52 10.02 -3.14 1.09
C SER A 52 9.19 -3.26 2.36
N ASP A 53 9.85 -3.41 3.50
CA ASP A 53 9.18 -3.37 4.80
C ASP A 53 9.21 -1.94 5.32
N ILE A 54 8.06 -1.48 5.76
CA ILE A 54 7.87 -0.13 6.29
C ILE A 54 7.45 -0.26 7.74
N ALA A 55 8.31 0.16 8.66
CA ALA A 55 7.97 0.22 10.08
C ALA A 55 6.92 1.30 10.26
N ALA A 56 5.78 0.93 10.81
CA ALA A 56 4.64 1.82 11.00
C ALA A 56 3.85 1.39 12.23
N ASN A 57 3.11 2.34 12.80
CA ASN A 57 2.28 2.06 13.98
C ASN A 57 1.08 1.18 13.60
N PRO A 58 0.69 0.24 14.46
CA PRO A 58 -0.55 -0.51 14.25
C PRO A 58 -1.73 0.45 14.13
N GLY A 59 -2.62 0.18 13.17
CA GLY A 59 -3.77 1.03 12.91
C GLY A 59 -3.52 2.21 11.98
N GLU A 60 -2.26 2.45 11.59
CA GLU A 60 -1.97 3.45 10.55
C GLU A 60 -2.63 3.04 9.25
N SER A 61 -3.13 4.00 8.48
CA SER A 61 -3.80 3.71 7.21
C SER A 61 -2.82 3.17 6.18
N VAL A 62 -3.25 2.13 5.48
CA VAL A 62 -2.58 1.61 4.28
C VAL A 62 -3.33 2.16 3.08
N LEU A 63 -2.62 2.78 2.15
CA LEU A 63 -3.20 3.51 1.03
C LEU A 63 -2.95 2.82 -0.29
N ALA A 64 -3.92 2.91 -1.20
CA ALA A 64 -3.70 2.59 -2.60
C ALA A 64 -2.66 3.57 -3.16
N ILE A 65 -1.62 3.06 -3.80
CA ILE A 65 -0.56 3.92 -4.36
C ILE A 65 -1.01 4.67 -5.61
N LEU A 66 -2.00 4.14 -6.32
CA LEU A 66 -2.59 4.66 -7.56
C LEU A 66 -4.05 4.25 -7.59
N ASP A 67 -4.83 4.86 -8.48
CA ASP A 67 -6.16 4.38 -8.81
C ASP A 67 -6.09 2.92 -9.28
N GLY A 68 -7.08 2.12 -8.96
CA GLY A 68 -7.08 0.73 -9.39
C GLY A 68 -8.30 -0.05 -8.96
N THR A 69 -8.19 -1.36 -9.11
CA THR A 69 -9.21 -2.34 -8.72
C THR A 69 -8.59 -3.39 -7.81
N VAL A 70 -9.26 -3.67 -6.72
CA VAL A 70 -8.82 -4.74 -5.79
C VAL A 70 -9.02 -6.08 -6.46
N ILE A 71 -7.93 -6.82 -6.66
CA ILE A 71 -7.95 -8.14 -7.31
C ILE A 71 -7.86 -9.29 -6.31
N LEU A 72 -7.45 -9.00 -5.08
CA LEU A 72 -7.39 -9.99 -4.00
C LEU A 72 -7.52 -9.27 -2.66
N SER A 73 -8.33 -9.80 -1.77
CA SER A 73 -8.51 -9.27 -0.41
C SER A 73 -8.84 -10.47 0.48
N THR A 74 -7.86 -10.97 1.24
CA THR A 74 -7.97 -12.23 1.94
C THR A 74 -7.00 -12.33 3.12
N TYR A 75 -7.03 -13.46 3.80
CA TYR A 75 -6.10 -13.82 4.87
C TYR A 75 -5.46 -15.16 4.55
N THR A 76 -4.14 -15.23 4.72
CA THR A 76 -3.41 -16.50 4.74
C THR A 76 -2.57 -16.57 6.01
N ALA A 77 -2.29 -17.79 6.48
CA ALA A 77 -1.45 -17.96 7.67
C ALA A 77 -0.05 -17.36 7.50
N GLU A 78 0.48 -17.43 6.28
CA GLU A 78 1.82 -16.90 5.95
C GLU A 78 1.85 -15.39 5.88
N THR A 79 0.91 -14.78 5.15
CA THR A 79 0.93 -13.35 4.85
C THR A 79 0.13 -12.50 5.85
N GLY A 80 -0.74 -13.13 6.67
CA GLY A 80 -1.75 -12.40 7.40
C GLY A 80 -2.78 -11.80 6.45
N TYR A 81 -3.41 -10.72 6.85
CA TYR A 81 -4.34 -9.99 5.98
C TYR A 81 -3.57 -9.37 4.82
N LEU A 82 -4.03 -9.66 3.62
CA LEU A 82 -3.35 -9.37 2.36
C LEU A 82 -4.34 -8.73 1.40
N ILE A 83 -3.94 -7.64 0.76
CA ILE A 83 -4.72 -6.99 -0.30
C ILE A 83 -3.80 -6.68 -1.47
N GLU A 84 -4.32 -6.91 -2.69
CA GLU A 84 -3.63 -6.61 -3.95
C GLU A 84 -4.51 -5.74 -4.82
N VAL A 85 -3.90 -4.74 -5.43
CA VAL A 85 -4.58 -3.77 -6.28
C VAL A 85 -3.92 -3.75 -7.66
N GLN A 86 -4.73 -3.88 -8.70
CA GLN A 86 -4.27 -3.73 -10.07
C GLN A 86 -4.50 -2.28 -10.53
N HIS A 87 -3.44 -1.70 -11.09
CA HIS A 87 -3.43 -0.33 -11.58
C HIS A 87 -3.25 -0.28 -13.09
N ASN A 88 -3.33 0.90 -13.67
CA ASN A 88 -3.00 1.11 -15.07
C ASN A 88 -1.49 0.96 -15.31
N GLN A 89 -1.09 0.83 -16.57
CA GLN A 89 0.30 0.70 -17.02
C GLN A 89 1.00 -0.52 -16.43
N ASP A 90 0.24 -1.61 -16.23
CA ASP A 90 0.74 -2.92 -15.80
C ASP A 90 1.39 -2.93 -14.40
N PHE A 91 0.96 -2.03 -13.52
CA PHE A 91 1.37 -2.05 -12.11
C PHE A 91 0.37 -2.83 -11.27
N VAL A 92 0.92 -3.62 -10.34
CA VAL A 92 0.17 -4.28 -9.26
C VAL A 92 0.86 -3.97 -7.95
N SER A 93 0.11 -3.56 -6.95
CA SER A 93 0.62 -3.33 -5.59
C SER A 93 0.10 -4.40 -4.64
N VAL A 94 0.94 -4.83 -3.71
CA VAL A 94 0.66 -5.91 -2.76
C VAL A 94 1.00 -5.43 -1.35
N TYR A 95 0.06 -5.62 -0.43
CA TYR A 95 0.14 -5.14 0.95
C TYR A 95 -0.11 -6.31 1.89
N LYS A 96 0.91 -6.71 2.66
CA LYS A 96 0.87 -7.88 3.53
C LYS A 96 1.02 -7.51 5.01
N HIS A 97 0.64 -8.43 5.89
CA HIS A 97 0.71 -8.30 7.34
C HIS A 97 -0.18 -7.18 7.88
N CYS A 98 -1.26 -6.89 7.18
CA CYS A 98 -2.23 -5.88 7.61
C CYS A 98 -2.97 -6.35 8.88
N GLY A 99 -3.49 -5.39 9.63
CA GLY A 99 -4.33 -5.68 10.81
C GLY A 99 -5.79 -5.89 10.44
N SER A 100 -6.26 -5.18 9.41
CA SER A 100 -7.60 -5.35 8.86
C SER A 100 -7.64 -4.85 7.43
N LEU A 101 -8.60 -5.35 6.67
CA LEU A 101 -8.83 -4.96 5.27
C LEU A 101 -10.12 -4.15 5.18
N LEU A 102 -10.07 -3.02 4.46
CA LEU A 102 -11.19 -2.09 4.33
C LEU A 102 -11.90 -2.22 2.99
N LYS A 103 -11.34 -2.96 2.05
CA LYS A 103 -11.87 -3.14 0.70
C LYS A 103 -11.97 -4.62 0.36
N ARG A 104 -12.85 -4.94 -0.58
CA ARG A 104 -13.12 -6.30 -1.06
C ARG A 104 -12.64 -6.47 -2.49
N GLU A 105 -12.41 -7.70 -2.88
CA GLU A 105 -12.15 -8.05 -4.27
C GLU A 105 -13.26 -7.49 -5.16
N GLY A 106 -12.85 -6.81 -6.23
CA GLY A 106 -13.75 -6.14 -7.16
C GLY A 106 -14.00 -4.66 -6.88
N ASP A 107 -13.66 -4.16 -5.68
CA ASP A 107 -13.82 -2.74 -5.37
C ASP A 107 -12.86 -1.90 -6.21
N THR A 108 -13.35 -0.75 -6.69
CA THR A 108 -12.48 0.26 -7.28
C THR A 108 -11.98 1.20 -6.18
N VAL A 109 -10.73 1.63 -6.30
CA VAL A 109 -10.09 2.52 -5.33
C VAL A 109 -9.40 3.67 -6.04
N LYS A 110 -9.26 4.77 -5.31
CA LYS A 110 -8.50 5.95 -5.77
C LYS A 110 -7.13 5.96 -5.11
N GLY A 111 -6.14 6.47 -5.82
CA GLY A 111 -4.83 6.73 -5.23
C GLY A 111 -4.97 7.57 -3.97
N GLY A 112 -4.30 7.16 -2.89
CA GLY A 112 -4.40 7.82 -1.60
C GLY A 112 -5.59 7.38 -0.74
N GLU A 113 -6.47 6.53 -1.25
CA GLU A 113 -7.60 6.00 -0.48
C GLU A 113 -7.12 4.91 0.49
N ALA A 114 -7.64 4.93 1.73
CA ALA A 114 -7.34 3.89 2.71
C ALA A 114 -7.98 2.57 2.29
N ILE A 115 -7.18 1.52 2.18
CA ILE A 115 -7.62 0.19 1.76
C ILE A 115 -7.43 -0.88 2.83
N ALA A 116 -6.61 -0.59 3.83
CA ALA A 116 -6.31 -1.50 4.94
C ALA A 116 -5.73 -0.70 6.11
N LEU A 117 -5.47 -1.36 7.22
CA LEU A 117 -4.76 -0.80 8.35
C LEU A 117 -3.51 -1.62 8.63
N VAL A 118 -2.43 -0.96 9.04
CA VAL A 118 -1.19 -1.63 9.42
C VAL A 118 -1.44 -2.50 10.64
N GLY A 119 -0.85 -3.68 10.64
CA GLY A 119 -0.94 -4.62 11.73
C GLY A 119 0.36 -5.38 11.93
N ASN A 120 0.22 -6.58 12.45
CA ASN A 120 1.32 -7.48 12.73
C ASN A 120 0.83 -8.92 12.56
N SER A 121 0.07 -9.17 11.48
CA SER A 121 -0.54 -10.48 11.25
C SER A 121 0.28 -11.34 10.30
N GLY A 122 0.14 -12.66 10.44
CA GLY A 122 0.86 -13.63 9.64
C GLY A 122 2.05 -14.23 10.36
N GLN A 123 2.49 -15.40 9.90
CA GLN A 123 3.54 -16.17 10.56
C GLN A 123 4.95 -15.57 10.45
N LEU A 124 5.20 -14.81 9.38
CA LEU A 124 6.52 -14.28 9.09
C LEU A 124 6.72 -12.84 9.57
N THR A 125 5.88 -12.39 10.50
CA THR A 125 5.97 -11.03 10.99
C THR A 125 6.97 -10.93 12.16
N THR A 126 7.75 -9.85 12.19
CA THR A 126 8.77 -9.57 13.19
C THR A 126 8.50 -8.30 14.00
N GLY A 127 7.26 -7.80 13.93
CA GLY A 127 6.81 -6.59 14.59
C GLY A 127 5.92 -5.77 13.68
N PRO A 128 5.30 -4.70 14.19
CA PRO A 128 4.39 -3.88 13.40
C PRO A 128 5.09 -3.26 12.18
N HIS A 129 4.69 -3.68 11.01
CA HIS A 129 5.20 -3.15 9.74
C HIS A 129 4.23 -3.50 8.61
N LEU A 130 4.35 -2.78 7.51
CA LEU A 130 3.73 -3.12 6.25
C LEU A 130 4.79 -3.75 5.35
N HIS A 131 4.53 -4.93 4.83
CA HIS A 131 5.31 -5.48 3.72
C HIS A 131 4.64 -5.07 2.42
N PHE A 132 5.31 -4.25 1.63
CA PHE A 132 4.79 -3.66 0.40
C PHE A 132 5.58 -4.15 -0.80
N GLU A 133 4.87 -4.69 -1.81
CA GLU A 133 5.48 -5.08 -3.07
C GLU A 133 4.89 -4.28 -4.21
N LEU A 134 5.75 -3.88 -5.13
CA LEU A 134 5.36 -3.25 -6.39
C LEU A 134 5.78 -4.16 -7.54
N TRP A 135 4.82 -4.53 -8.35
CA TRP A 135 5.04 -5.37 -9.52
C TRP A 135 4.74 -4.57 -10.77
N HIS A 136 5.64 -4.62 -11.74
CA HIS A 136 5.49 -3.92 -13.01
C HIS A 136 5.75 -4.91 -14.14
N LYS A 137 4.74 -5.10 -15.01
CA LYS A 137 4.81 -6.05 -16.12
C LYS A 137 5.19 -7.45 -15.67
N GLY A 138 4.63 -7.89 -14.55
CA GLY A 138 4.82 -9.22 -14.00
C GLY A 138 6.13 -9.44 -13.25
N ARG A 139 6.90 -8.38 -12.97
CA ARG A 139 8.16 -8.47 -12.22
C ARG A 139 8.12 -7.61 -10.96
N ALA A 140 8.61 -8.15 -9.87
CA ALA A 140 8.80 -7.37 -8.66
C ALA A 140 9.89 -6.33 -8.89
N VAL A 141 9.60 -5.08 -8.57
CA VAL A 141 10.51 -3.95 -8.75
C VAL A 141 10.77 -3.27 -7.43
N ASN A 142 11.88 -2.56 -7.33
CA ASN A 142 12.20 -1.77 -6.14
C ASN A 142 11.24 -0.59 -6.02
N PRO A 143 10.38 -0.56 -4.99
CA PRO A 143 9.39 0.52 -4.85
C PRO A 143 10.04 1.91 -4.75
N GLU A 144 11.25 2.00 -4.21
CA GLU A 144 11.94 3.29 -4.04
C GLU A 144 12.35 3.93 -5.35
N LEU A 145 12.31 3.19 -6.47
CA LEU A 145 12.53 3.77 -7.80
C LEU A 145 11.33 4.59 -8.29
N TYR A 146 10.15 4.38 -7.68
CA TYR A 146 8.91 5.02 -8.08
C TYR A 146 8.34 5.94 -7.01
N ILE A 147 8.59 5.63 -5.75
CA ILE A 147 7.95 6.26 -4.60
C ILE A 147 9.02 6.77 -3.64
N VAL A 148 8.87 8.01 -3.19
CA VAL A 148 9.68 8.57 -2.10
C VAL A 148 9.00 8.23 -0.78
N PHE A 149 9.68 7.49 0.03
CA PHE A 149 9.16 7.08 1.34
C PHE A 149 9.56 8.03 2.45
#